data_c360e63112ef95bbebf5ebb9f6cc921a
#
_entry.id   c360e63112ef95bbebf5ebb9f6cc921a
#
_cell.length_a   1.000
_cell.length_b   1.000
_cell.length_c   1.000
_cell.angle_alpha   90.00
_cell.angle_beta   90.00
_cell.angle_gamma   90.00
#
_symmetry.space_group_name_H-M   'P 1'
#
loop_
_entity.id
_entity.type
_entity.pdbx_description
1 polymer ?
#
loop_
_entity_poly.entity_id
_entity_poly.type
_entity_poly.pdbx_seq_one_letter_code
_entity_poly.pdbx_strand_id
1 'polypeptide(L)' 'MYFTDRGLEELADRRGEEQVSLAWLADEMRAFVDQFPDFEVPVERLATWLARGGTGADDDD' A
#
# COMPACT_ATOMS: atom_id res chain seq x y z
N MET A 1 7.34 21.52 -2.39
CA MET A 1 7.09 20.50 -3.31
C MET A 1 5.62 20.17 -3.33
N TYR A 2 5.17 19.91 -4.47
CA TYR A 2 3.76 19.65 -4.61
C TYR A 2 3.54 18.23 -5.09
N PHE A 3 2.65 17.55 -4.48
CA PHE A 3 2.24 16.29 -5.03
C PHE A 3 0.78 16.09 -4.71
N THR A 4 0.16 15.23 -5.47
CA THR A 4 -1.24 14.94 -5.28
C THR A 4 -1.39 13.55 -4.75
N ASP A 5 -2.48 13.34 -4.04
CA ASP A 5 -2.81 11.99 -3.60
C ASP A 5 -4.10 11.54 -4.27
N ARG A 6 -4.26 11.91 -5.53
CA ARG A 6 -5.47 11.56 -6.27
C ARG A 6 -5.72 10.08 -6.29
N GLY A 7 -4.66 9.28 -6.46
CA GLY A 7 -4.85 7.85 -6.45
C GLY A 7 -5.37 7.35 -5.14
N LEU A 8 -4.84 7.88 -4.06
CA LEU A 8 -5.30 7.49 -2.73
C LEU A 8 -6.73 7.93 -2.51
N GLU A 9 -7.07 9.13 -2.96
CA GLU A 9 -8.43 9.61 -2.82
C GLU A 9 -9.39 8.79 -3.65
N GLU A 10 -8.99 8.44 -4.86
CA GLU A 10 -9.85 7.63 -5.70
C GLU A 10 -10.08 6.26 -5.08
N LEU A 11 -9.04 5.67 -4.53
CA LEU A 11 -9.18 4.38 -3.88
C LEU A 11 -10.16 4.47 -2.72
N ALA A 12 -10.03 5.51 -1.90
CA ALA A 12 -10.92 5.67 -0.76
C ALA A 12 -12.36 5.92 -1.21
N ASP A 13 -12.53 6.71 -2.28
CA ASP A 13 -13.87 7.00 -2.76
C ASP A 13 -14.55 5.80 -3.36
N ARG A 14 -13.80 5.00 -4.11
CA ARG A 14 -14.41 3.91 -4.85
C ARG A 14 -14.51 2.64 -4.05
N ARG A 15 -13.56 2.40 -3.17
CA ARG A 15 -13.50 1.13 -2.49
C ARG A 15 -13.24 1.27 -1.00
N GLY A 16 -13.46 2.46 -0.47
CA GLY A 16 -13.09 2.73 0.91
C GLY A 16 -13.81 1.90 1.93
N GLU A 17 -14.99 1.34 1.56
CA GLU A 17 -15.73 0.51 2.50
C GLU A 17 -15.51 -0.96 2.30
N GLU A 18 -14.73 -1.35 1.30
CA GLU A 18 -14.46 -2.75 1.09
C GLU A 18 -13.43 -3.25 2.08
N GLN A 19 -13.61 -4.47 2.49
CA GLN A 19 -12.66 -5.10 3.39
C GLN A 19 -12.01 -6.25 2.66
N VAL A 20 -10.68 -6.30 2.71
CA VAL A 20 -9.94 -7.35 2.06
C VAL A 20 -8.91 -7.87 3.03
N SER A 21 -8.44 -9.08 2.78
CA SER A 21 -7.36 -9.59 3.60
C SER A 21 -6.05 -8.94 3.19
N LEU A 22 -5.13 -8.89 4.13
CA LEU A 22 -3.81 -8.39 3.80
C LEU A 22 -3.08 -9.34 2.86
N ALA A 23 -3.42 -10.62 2.91
CA ALA A 23 -2.84 -11.57 1.96
C ALA A 23 -3.27 -11.22 0.54
N TRP A 24 -4.53 -10.86 0.37
CA TRP A 24 -5.00 -10.43 -0.94
C TRP A 24 -4.24 -9.19 -1.40
N LEU A 25 -4.09 -8.24 -0.50
CA LEU A 25 -3.39 -7.01 -0.83
C LEU A 25 -1.95 -7.27 -1.20
N ALA A 26 -1.30 -8.17 -0.48
CA ALA A 26 0.09 -8.51 -0.80
C ALA A 26 0.20 -9.10 -2.20
N ASP A 27 -0.76 -9.94 -2.58
CA ASP A 27 -0.75 -10.50 -3.91
C ASP A 27 -0.95 -9.42 -4.97
N GLU A 28 -1.79 -8.44 -4.68
CA GLU A 28 -2.01 -7.34 -5.61
C GLU A 28 -0.77 -6.48 -5.75
N MET A 29 -0.08 -6.27 -4.64
CA MET A 29 1.17 -5.53 -4.70
C MET A 29 2.21 -6.26 -5.54
N ARG A 30 2.26 -7.58 -5.41
CA ARG A 30 3.19 -8.36 -6.21
C ARG A 30 2.84 -8.24 -7.69
N ALA A 31 1.56 -8.31 -8.02
CA ALA A 31 1.14 -8.17 -9.41
C ALA A 31 1.50 -6.79 -9.94
N PHE A 32 1.36 -5.78 -9.11
CA PHE A 32 1.72 -4.43 -9.50
C PHE A 32 3.20 -4.33 -9.82
N VAL A 33 4.04 -4.89 -8.96
CA VAL A 33 5.48 -4.85 -9.18
C VAL A 33 5.86 -5.64 -10.42
N ASP A 34 5.15 -6.74 -10.69
CA ASP A 34 5.42 -7.49 -11.91
C ASP A 34 5.19 -6.65 -13.15
N GLN A 35 4.19 -5.78 -13.12
CA GLN A 35 3.91 -4.91 -14.24
C GLN A 35 4.80 -3.67 -14.26
N PHE A 36 5.19 -3.22 -13.09
CA PHE A 36 5.95 -1.98 -12.95
C PHE A 36 7.15 -2.23 -12.05
N PRO A 37 8.16 -2.93 -12.56
CA PRO A 37 9.30 -3.31 -11.71
C PRO A 37 10.05 -2.13 -11.13
N ASP A 38 9.92 -0.96 -11.73
CA ASP A 38 10.57 0.23 -11.21
C ASP A 38 10.10 0.57 -9.80
N PHE A 39 8.93 0.07 -9.41
CA PHE A 39 8.37 0.40 -8.12
C PHE A 39 8.59 -0.69 -7.08
N GLU A 40 9.46 -1.63 -7.37
CA GLU A 40 9.68 -2.74 -6.44
C GLU A 40 10.07 -2.24 -5.06
N VAL A 41 11.05 -1.34 -4.99
CA VAL A 41 11.54 -0.90 -3.68
C VAL A 41 10.46 -0.13 -2.91
N PRO A 42 9.79 0.86 -3.51
CA PRO A 42 8.73 1.54 -2.77
C PRO A 42 7.62 0.62 -2.31
N VAL A 43 7.22 -0.33 -3.15
CA VAL A 43 6.15 -1.25 -2.79
C VAL A 43 6.59 -2.16 -1.65
N GLU A 44 7.83 -2.65 -1.70
CA GLU A 44 8.33 -3.49 -0.62
C GLU A 44 8.39 -2.71 0.69
N ARG A 45 8.76 -1.44 0.62
CA ARG A 45 8.79 -0.65 1.84
C ARG A 45 7.39 -0.44 2.41
N LEU A 46 6.42 -0.22 1.54
CA LEU A 46 5.04 -0.10 1.99
C LEU A 46 4.58 -1.41 2.62
N ALA A 47 4.90 -2.52 1.99
CA ALA A 47 4.47 -3.81 2.50
C ALA A 47 5.08 -4.07 3.87
N THR A 48 6.36 -3.76 4.04
CA THR A 48 7.01 -3.96 5.33
C THR A 48 6.39 -3.06 6.40
N TRP A 49 6.11 -1.82 6.02
CA TRP A 49 5.50 -0.88 6.95
C TRP A 49 4.14 -1.39 7.41
N LEU A 50 3.35 -1.90 6.47
CA LEU A 50 2.05 -2.45 6.83
C LEU A 50 2.19 -3.72 7.66
N ALA A 51 3.19 -4.55 7.37
CA ALA A 51 3.41 -5.76 8.13
C ALA A 51 3.72 -5.46 9.59
N ARG A 52 4.25 -4.28 9.85
CA ARG A 52 4.59 -3.89 11.21
C ARG A 52 3.50 -3.06 11.86
N GLY A 53 2.32 -3.01 11.25
CA GLY A 53 1.20 -2.33 11.86
C GLY A 53 0.85 -0.98 11.27
N GLY A 54 1.57 -0.52 10.29
CA GLY A 54 1.27 0.76 9.67
C GLY A 54 1.29 1.87 10.71
N THR A 55 0.32 2.76 10.63
CA THR A 55 0.26 3.84 11.60
C THR A 55 -0.13 3.37 12.98
N GLY A 56 -0.61 2.13 13.09
CA GLY A 56 -0.92 1.59 14.39
C GLY A 56 0.27 1.02 15.11
N ALA A 57 1.44 0.95 14.44
CA ALA A 57 2.64 0.43 15.06
C ALA A 57 3.12 1.41 16.11
N ASP A 58 3.54 0.86 17.16
CA ASP A 58 3.99 1.65 18.15
C ASP A 58 5.36 1.78 18.11
N ASP A 59 5.96 1.69 17.75
CA ASP A 59 7.09 1.57 17.71
C ASP A 59 7.96 2.18 17.89
N ASP A 60 8.34 2.21 18.15
CA ASP A 60 9.08 2.68 18.40
C ASP A 60 10.10 2.46 17.99
N ASP A 61 10.53 2.41 17.55
CA ASP A 61 11.53 2.23 17.15
C ASP A 61 11.98 2.52 16.67
#